data_ff43057abb32ef029d61f11361a65845
#
_entry.id   ff43057abb32ef029d61f11361a65845
#
_cell.length_a   1.000
_cell.length_b   1.000
_cell.length_c   1.000
_cell.angle_alpha   90.00
_cell.angle_beta   90.00
_cell.angle_gamma   90.00
#
_symmetry.space_group_name_H-M   'P 1'
#
loop_
_entity.id
_entity.type
_entity.pdbx_description
1 polymer ?
#
loop_
_entity_poly.entity_id
_entity_poly.type
_entity_poly.pdbx_seq_one_letter_code
_entity_poly.pdbx_strand_id
1 'polypeptide(L)'
;MTTLRTPLTELVGIEHPIVQTGMGWVSGPRLTAATSNAGGLGILASATMTYAELEAAVAKTKSLTEKPFGVNMRADASDAAERIDLLIRENVKVASFALAPKKELIAKLKDH
;
A
#
# COMPACT_ATOMS: atom_id res chain seq x y z
N MET A 1 19.74 18.52 9.60
CA MET A 1 18.84 18.61 8.46
C MET A 1 17.41 18.69 8.93
N THR A 2 16.63 19.58 8.36
CA THR A 2 15.24 19.77 8.77
C THR A 2 14.32 18.84 7.98
N THR A 3 13.49 18.08 8.69
CA THR A 3 12.51 17.21 8.08
C THR A 3 11.20 17.96 7.90
N LEU A 4 10.57 17.81 6.73
CA LEU A 4 9.25 18.40 6.46
C LEU A 4 8.19 17.56 7.15
N ARG A 5 7.61 18.09 8.24
CA ARG A 5 6.50 17.44 8.92
C ARG A 5 5.18 17.97 8.35
N THR A 6 4.31 17.06 7.90
CA THR A 6 3.02 17.41 7.32
C THR A 6 1.94 16.50 7.92
N PRO A 7 0.63 16.84 7.72
CA PRO A 7 -0.44 15.91 8.13
C PRO A 7 -0.27 14.52 7.52
N LEU A 8 0.23 14.42 6.30
CA LEU A 8 0.48 13.13 5.65
C LEU A 8 1.55 12.33 6.39
N THR A 9 2.69 12.95 6.74
CA THR A 9 3.76 12.24 7.46
C THR A 9 3.29 11.76 8.83
N GLU A 10 2.49 12.57 9.51
CA GLU A 10 1.95 12.18 10.82
C GLU A 10 0.93 11.05 10.70
N LEU A 11 0.02 11.15 9.72
CA LEU A 11 -1.04 10.17 9.53
C LEU A 11 -0.49 8.79 9.17
N VAL A 12 0.48 8.74 8.26
CA VAL A 12 0.99 7.49 7.70
C VAL A 12 2.19 6.96 8.48
N GLY A 13 2.91 7.84 9.20
CA GLY A 13 4.10 7.43 9.94
C GLY A 13 5.35 7.35 9.07
N ILE A 14 5.45 8.23 8.08
CA ILE A 14 6.62 8.31 7.19
C ILE A 14 7.44 9.55 7.52
N GLU A 15 8.71 9.54 7.12
CA GLU A 15 9.63 10.63 7.43
C GLU A 15 9.47 11.81 6.48
N HIS A 16 9.28 11.54 5.19
CA HIS A 16 9.17 12.56 4.15
C HIS A 16 7.79 12.49 3.47
N PRO A 17 7.18 13.64 3.13
CA PRO A 17 5.86 13.65 2.47
C PRO A 17 5.97 13.30 0.98
N ILE A 18 6.51 12.14 0.70
CA ILE A 18 6.74 11.65 -0.66
C ILE A 18 6.10 10.28 -0.80
N VAL A 19 5.28 10.13 -1.84
CA VAL A 19 4.59 8.87 -2.14
C VAL A 19 5.04 8.39 -3.51
N GLN A 20 5.58 7.18 -3.56
CA GLN A 20 5.84 6.52 -4.84
C GLN A 20 4.58 5.73 -5.18
N THR A 21 3.86 6.18 -6.20
CA THR A 21 2.59 5.58 -6.61
C THR A 21 2.76 4.18 -7.16
N GLY A 22 1.68 3.41 -7.15
CA GLY A 22 1.67 2.09 -7.77
C GLY A 22 1.82 2.18 -9.28
N MET A 23 2.80 1.48 -9.83
CA MET A 23 3.06 1.44 -11.27
C MET A 23 3.07 -0.02 -11.72
N GLY A 24 2.10 -0.40 -12.56
CA GLY A 24 1.98 -1.78 -13.01
C GLY A 24 3.28 -2.32 -13.59
N TRP A 25 3.63 -3.54 -13.21
CA TRP A 25 4.85 -4.25 -13.57
C TRP A 25 6.16 -3.58 -13.12
N VAL A 26 6.11 -2.41 -12.50
CA VAL A 26 7.29 -1.66 -12.07
C VAL A 26 7.42 -1.64 -10.55
N SER A 27 6.36 -1.22 -9.84
CA SER A 27 6.44 -1.09 -8.38
C SER A 27 6.10 -2.42 -7.69
N GLY A 28 7.05 -3.33 -7.72
CA GLY A 28 7.01 -4.57 -6.96
C GLY A 28 7.61 -4.40 -5.57
N PRO A 29 7.84 -5.52 -4.86
CA PRO A 29 8.33 -5.47 -3.47
C PRO A 29 9.64 -4.72 -3.29
N ARG A 30 10.59 -4.86 -4.23
CA ARG A 30 11.92 -4.24 -4.08
C ARG A 30 11.85 -2.71 -4.12
N LEU A 31 11.16 -2.15 -5.12
CA LEU A 31 11.00 -0.69 -5.22
C LEU A 31 10.18 -0.16 -4.06
N THR A 32 9.08 -0.82 -3.73
CA THR A 32 8.20 -0.42 -2.63
C THR A 32 8.96 -0.37 -1.32
N ALA A 33 9.69 -1.43 -0.99
CA ALA A 33 10.46 -1.49 0.25
C ALA A 33 11.60 -0.46 0.26
N ALA A 34 12.29 -0.28 -0.88
CA ALA A 34 13.37 0.71 -0.95
C ALA A 34 12.86 2.12 -0.71
N THR A 35 11.71 2.47 -1.29
CA THR A 35 11.09 3.78 -1.08
C THR A 35 10.71 3.98 0.39
N SER A 36 10.08 2.99 0.98
CA SER A 36 9.67 3.06 2.39
C SER A 36 10.87 3.14 3.32
N ASN A 37 11.92 2.36 3.05
CA ASN A 37 13.15 2.40 3.84
C ASN A 37 13.86 3.75 3.74
N ALA A 38 13.71 4.45 2.61
CA ALA A 38 14.28 5.79 2.42
C ALA A 38 13.46 6.89 3.10
N GLY A 39 12.33 6.57 3.69
CA GLY A 39 11.51 7.51 4.45
C GLY A 39 10.25 8.01 3.76
N GLY A 40 9.99 7.59 2.53
CA GLY A 40 8.74 7.88 1.83
C GLY A 40 7.70 6.78 2.05
N LEU A 41 6.65 6.81 1.26
CA LEU A 41 5.66 5.74 1.23
C LEU A 41 5.74 5.01 -0.11
N GLY A 42 6.22 3.77 -0.08
CA GLY A 42 6.20 2.92 -1.26
C GLY A 42 4.84 2.25 -1.42
N ILE A 43 4.36 2.12 -2.65
CA ILE A 43 3.08 1.49 -2.93
C ILE A 43 3.24 0.38 -3.97
N LEU A 44 2.82 -0.83 -3.59
CA LEU A 44 2.77 -1.97 -4.51
C LEU A 44 1.65 -1.78 -5.53
N ALA A 45 1.92 -2.12 -6.79
CA ALA A 45 0.89 -2.08 -7.83
C ALA A 45 0.27 -3.47 -7.95
N SER A 46 -0.96 -3.64 -7.48
CA SER A 46 -1.59 -4.96 -7.47
C SER A 46 -2.58 -5.21 -8.62
N ALA A 47 -2.89 -4.19 -9.42
CA ALA A 47 -3.86 -4.36 -10.52
C ALA A 47 -3.39 -5.39 -11.56
N THR A 48 -2.07 -5.52 -11.73
CA THR A 48 -1.46 -6.47 -12.67
C THR A 48 -1.08 -7.80 -12.02
N MET A 49 -1.48 -8.01 -10.78
CA MET A 49 -1.19 -9.23 -10.02
C MET A 49 -2.46 -10.04 -9.78
N THR A 50 -2.31 -11.37 -9.77
CA THR A 50 -3.35 -12.23 -9.23
C THR A 50 -3.37 -12.09 -7.70
N TYR A 51 -4.40 -12.61 -7.06
CA TYR A 51 -4.47 -12.61 -5.60
C TYR A 51 -3.23 -13.30 -4.97
N ALA A 52 -2.88 -14.47 -5.51
CA ALA A 52 -1.72 -15.21 -5.00
C ALA A 52 -0.43 -14.41 -5.17
N GLU A 53 -0.27 -13.75 -6.31
CA GLU A 53 0.91 -12.90 -6.55
C GLU A 53 0.95 -11.71 -5.60
N LEU A 54 -0.21 -11.10 -5.30
CA LEU A 54 -0.28 -10.01 -4.35
C LEU A 54 0.08 -10.48 -2.95
N GLU A 55 -0.46 -11.63 -2.53
CA GLU A 55 -0.15 -12.19 -1.21
C GLU A 55 1.36 -12.42 -1.07
N ALA A 56 2.00 -13.00 -2.08
CA ALA A 56 3.44 -13.22 -2.09
C ALA A 56 4.21 -11.90 -2.08
N ALA A 57 3.73 -10.89 -2.84
CA ALA A 57 4.38 -9.59 -2.91
C ALA A 57 4.30 -8.85 -1.57
N VAL A 58 3.18 -8.93 -0.87
CA VAL A 58 3.04 -8.33 0.47
C VAL A 58 4.01 -8.99 1.45
N ALA A 59 4.07 -10.31 1.46
CA ALA A 59 4.99 -11.05 2.32
C ALA A 59 6.44 -10.67 2.02
N LYS A 60 6.81 -10.58 0.74
CA LYS A 60 8.16 -10.21 0.33
C LYS A 60 8.50 -8.80 0.76
N THR A 61 7.58 -7.85 0.58
CA THR A 61 7.78 -6.46 1.00
C THR A 61 8.02 -6.39 2.50
N LYS A 62 7.23 -7.10 3.30
CA LYS A 62 7.39 -7.14 4.75
C LYS A 62 8.74 -7.73 5.16
N SER A 63 9.29 -8.63 4.37
CA SER A 63 10.62 -9.18 4.65
C SER A 63 11.74 -8.19 4.35
N LEU A 64 11.48 -7.19 3.52
CA LEU A 64 12.48 -6.20 3.08
C LEU A 64 12.40 -4.88 3.84
N THR A 65 11.30 -4.60 4.52
CA THR A 65 11.13 -3.35 5.27
C THR A 65 10.23 -3.53 6.47
N GLU A 66 10.53 -2.80 7.55
CA GLU A 66 9.63 -2.67 8.71
C GLU A 66 8.84 -1.37 8.63
N LYS A 67 9.09 -0.55 7.62
CA LYS A 67 8.45 0.75 7.46
C LYS A 67 7.06 0.60 6.81
N PRO A 68 6.18 1.61 6.98
CA PRO A 68 4.88 1.58 6.33
C PRO A 68 4.99 1.54 4.82
N PHE A 69 4.10 0.79 4.20
CA PHE A 69 3.94 0.78 2.74
C PHE A 69 2.45 0.64 2.41
N GLY A 70 2.11 0.86 1.16
CA GLY A 70 0.74 0.75 0.70
C GLY A 70 0.59 -0.23 -0.45
N VAL A 71 -0.66 -0.49 -0.80
CA VAL A 71 -1.02 -1.31 -1.95
C VAL A 71 -2.05 -0.55 -2.77
N ASN A 72 -1.77 -0.40 -4.06
CA ASN A 72 -2.71 0.18 -5.01
C ASN A 72 -3.51 -0.95 -5.66
N MET A 73 -4.82 -0.76 -5.77
CA MET A 73 -5.70 -1.76 -6.36
C MET A 73 -6.86 -1.09 -7.09
N ARG A 74 -7.51 -1.86 -7.97
CA ARG A 74 -8.70 -1.38 -8.65
C ARG A 74 -9.94 -1.67 -7.81
N ALA A 75 -10.77 -0.66 -7.60
CA ALA A 75 -12.00 -0.81 -6.83
C ALA A 75 -13.02 -1.69 -7.54
N ASP A 76 -12.94 -1.82 -8.87
CA ASP A 76 -13.85 -2.63 -9.68
C ASP A 76 -13.37 -4.07 -9.90
N ALA A 77 -12.27 -4.47 -9.26
CA ALA A 77 -11.79 -5.85 -9.36
C ALA A 77 -12.80 -6.80 -8.72
N SER A 78 -13.00 -7.98 -9.33
CA SER A 78 -13.96 -8.96 -8.82
C SER A 78 -13.57 -9.48 -7.42
N ASP A 79 -12.28 -9.45 -7.09
CA ASP A 79 -11.75 -9.89 -5.81
C ASP A 79 -11.32 -8.72 -4.90
N ALA A 80 -11.88 -7.53 -5.11
CA ALA A 80 -11.51 -6.35 -4.34
C ALA A 80 -11.70 -6.56 -2.83
N ALA A 81 -12.82 -7.17 -2.42
CA ALA A 81 -13.09 -7.40 -1.00
C ALA A 81 -12.07 -8.36 -0.38
N GLU A 82 -11.71 -9.41 -1.09
CA GLU A 82 -10.72 -10.38 -0.61
C GLU A 82 -9.34 -9.76 -0.51
N ARG A 83 -8.98 -8.88 -1.44
CA ARG A 83 -7.70 -8.16 -1.38
C ARG A 83 -7.66 -7.21 -0.19
N ILE A 84 -8.77 -6.54 0.10
CA ILE A 84 -8.86 -5.67 1.28
C ILE A 84 -8.70 -6.49 2.56
N ASP A 85 -9.32 -7.67 2.63
CA ASP A 85 -9.13 -8.57 3.77
C ASP A 85 -7.66 -8.94 3.95
N LEU A 86 -6.96 -9.19 2.86
CA LEU A 86 -5.53 -9.47 2.89
C LEU A 86 -4.75 -8.29 3.49
N LEU A 87 -5.03 -7.07 3.03
CA LEU A 87 -4.34 -5.89 3.53
C LEU A 87 -4.57 -5.69 5.03
N ILE A 88 -5.79 -5.91 5.49
CA ILE A 88 -6.13 -5.80 6.92
C ILE A 88 -5.39 -6.87 7.71
N ARG A 89 -5.44 -8.11 7.26
CA ARG A 89 -4.79 -9.24 7.95
C ARG A 89 -3.28 -9.03 8.06
N GLU A 90 -2.66 -8.47 7.02
CA GLU A 90 -1.21 -8.26 6.99
C GLU A 90 -0.79 -6.88 7.52
N ASN A 91 -1.73 -6.11 8.05
CA ASN A 91 -1.46 -4.78 8.61
C ASN A 91 -0.79 -3.82 7.62
N VAL A 92 -1.20 -3.87 6.36
CA VAL A 92 -0.73 -2.91 5.36
C VAL A 92 -1.32 -1.54 5.70
N LYS A 93 -0.48 -0.53 5.76
CA LYS A 93 -0.84 0.78 6.31
C LYS A 93 -1.79 1.58 5.42
N VAL A 94 -1.67 1.47 4.10
CA VAL A 94 -2.41 2.33 3.17
C VAL A 94 -2.98 1.48 2.04
N ALA A 95 -4.26 1.69 1.74
CA ALA A 95 -4.89 1.17 0.52
C ALA A 95 -5.12 2.36 -0.42
N SER A 96 -4.63 2.24 -1.64
CA SER A 96 -4.79 3.25 -2.69
C SER A 96 -5.66 2.66 -3.79
N PHE A 97 -6.63 3.42 -4.28
CA PHE A 97 -7.59 2.90 -5.25
C PHE A 97 -7.53 3.65 -6.56
N ALA A 98 -7.52 2.90 -7.65
CA ALA A 98 -7.93 3.39 -8.96
C ALA A 98 -9.45 3.20 -9.01
N LEU A 99 -10.18 4.24 -9.34
CA LEU A 99 -11.64 4.32 -9.29
C LEU A 99 -12.15 4.41 -7.84
N ALA A 100 -13.40 4.81 -7.69
CA ALA A 100 -13.98 5.01 -6.36
C ALA A 100 -14.42 3.68 -5.75
N PRO A 101 -13.94 3.32 -4.56
CA PRO A 101 -14.38 2.11 -3.88
C PRO A 101 -15.78 2.28 -3.31
N LYS A 102 -16.47 1.15 -3.11
CA LYS A 102 -17.78 1.16 -2.44
C LYS A 102 -17.63 1.57 -0.99
N LYS A 103 -18.69 2.19 -0.46
CA LYS A 103 -18.69 2.67 0.94
C LYS A 103 -18.38 1.55 1.93
N GLU A 104 -18.89 0.35 1.69
CA GLU A 104 -18.68 -0.80 2.56
C GLU A 104 -17.20 -1.18 2.66
N LEU A 105 -16.46 -1.06 1.55
CA LEU A 105 -15.03 -1.35 1.53
C LEU A 105 -14.23 -0.29 2.29
N ILE A 106 -14.62 0.97 2.15
CA ILE A 106 -13.99 2.07 2.89
C ILE A 106 -14.22 1.89 4.38
N ALA A 107 -15.46 1.60 4.79
CA ALA A 107 -15.81 1.40 6.19
C ALA A 107 -15.00 0.26 6.79
N LYS A 108 -14.87 -0.85 6.05
CA LYS A 108 -14.09 -2.00 6.49
C LYS A 108 -12.63 -1.65 6.75
N LEU A 109 -12.03 -0.86 5.86
CA LEU A 109 -10.64 -0.40 6.04
C LEU A 109 -10.51 0.52 7.24
N LYS A 110 -11.46 1.44 7.43
CA LYS A 110 -11.41 2.41 8.53
C LYS A 110 -11.60 1.78 9.91
N ASP A 111 -12.29 0.63 9.96
CA ASP A 111 -12.51 -0.10 11.21
C ASP A 111 -11.25 -0.86 11.67
N HIS A 112 -10.23 -0.89 10.86
CA HIS A 112 -8.98 -1.57 11.14
C HIS A 112 -7.79 -0.67 10.85
#